data_f66734d81eed97847555646d71711c23
#
_entry.id   f66734d81eed97847555646d71711c23
#
_cell.length_a   1.000
_cell.length_b   1.000
_cell.length_c   1.000
_cell.angle_alpha   90.00
_cell.angle_beta   90.00
_cell.angle_gamma   90.00
#
_symmetry.space_group_name_H-M   'P 1'
#
loop_
_entity.id
_entity.type
_entity.pdbx_description
1 polymer ?
#
loop_
_entity_poly.entity_id
_entity_poly.type
_entity_poly.pdbx_seq_one_letter_code
_entity_poly.pdbx_strand_id
1 'polypeptide(L)'
;MKRFLEILLWLWQAPQNIVGLVFRLIYGGYPLFPLVYKHCVVIQRPNFPGGISLGRTIMVKRVNINGYKDNPTLWDHEHGHARQSLYLGPLYLFVIGIPSLLWAWYWNPNRGCSYYSFYNEKWANLLGGIK
;
A
#
# COMPACT_ATOMS: atom_id res chain seq x y z
N MET A 1 15.26 21.52 6.57
CA MET A 1 14.04 21.25 7.35
C MET A 1 13.18 20.15 6.73
N LYS A 2 12.94 20.23 5.41
CA LYS A 2 12.15 19.23 4.68
C LYS A 2 12.77 17.82 4.77
N ARG A 3 14.09 17.70 4.60
CA ARG A 3 14.78 16.40 4.71
C ARG A 3 14.75 15.84 6.13
N PHE A 4 14.83 16.70 7.12
CA PHE A 4 14.77 16.29 8.51
C PHE A 4 13.40 15.71 8.84
N LEU A 5 12.32 16.35 8.36
CA LEU A 5 10.97 15.86 8.55
C LEU A 5 10.77 14.50 7.83
N GLU A 6 11.30 14.36 6.61
CA GLU A 6 11.22 13.10 5.87
C GLU A 6 11.94 11.97 6.61
N ILE A 7 13.10 12.23 7.20
CA ILE A 7 13.82 11.24 7.99
C ILE A 7 13.00 10.84 9.21
N LEU A 8 12.40 11.79 9.91
CA LEU A 8 11.57 11.51 11.08
C LEU A 8 10.34 10.67 10.69
N LEU A 9 9.70 11.01 9.58
CA LEU A 9 8.54 10.23 9.09
C LEU A 9 8.96 8.83 8.66
N TRP A 10 10.13 8.69 8.06
CA TRP A 10 10.65 7.38 7.69
C TRP A 10 10.89 6.51 8.92
N LEU A 11 11.51 7.09 9.95
CA LEU A 11 11.78 6.40 11.22
C LEU A 11 10.49 6.06 11.96
N TRP A 12 9.50 6.95 11.92
CA TRP A 12 8.18 6.72 12.49
C TRP A 12 7.50 5.48 11.88
N GLN A 13 7.76 5.24 10.61
CA GLN A 13 7.21 4.13 9.87
C GLN A 13 8.24 3.02 9.63
N ALA A 14 9.32 2.97 10.42
CA ALA A 14 10.46 2.11 10.15
C ALA A 14 10.11 0.63 9.96
N PRO A 15 9.27 -0.02 10.79
CA PRO A 15 8.97 -1.44 10.60
C PRO A 15 8.41 -1.73 9.20
N GLN A 16 7.37 -1.01 8.77
CA GLN A 16 6.78 -1.23 7.46
C GLN A 16 7.68 -0.76 6.32
N ASN A 17 8.46 0.30 6.52
CA ASN A 17 9.42 0.73 5.51
C ASN A 17 10.51 -0.32 5.27
N ILE A 18 10.99 -0.96 6.33
CA ILE A 18 11.99 -2.02 6.23
C ILE A 18 11.40 -3.23 5.48
N VAL A 19 10.19 -3.65 5.83
CA VAL A 19 9.52 -4.75 5.14
C VAL A 19 9.31 -4.40 3.66
N GLY A 20 8.94 -3.16 3.37
CA GLY A 20 8.78 -2.69 1.99
C GLY A 20 10.08 -2.76 1.20
N LEU A 21 11.20 -2.36 1.81
CA LEU A 21 12.52 -2.47 1.17
C LEU A 21 12.89 -3.93 0.90
N VAL A 22 12.63 -4.83 1.84
CA VAL A 22 12.87 -6.26 1.65
C VAL A 22 12.05 -6.80 0.49
N PHE A 23 10.76 -6.43 0.40
CA PHE A 23 9.92 -6.83 -0.71
C PHE A 23 10.45 -6.31 -2.05
N ARG A 24 10.96 -5.08 -2.09
CA ARG A 24 11.55 -4.53 -3.31
C ARG A 24 12.78 -5.33 -3.75
N LEU A 25 13.60 -5.77 -2.80
CA LEU A 25 14.79 -6.56 -3.10
C LEU A 25 14.42 -7.97 -3.58
N ILE A 26 13.40 -8.59 -2.98
CA ILE A 26 13.01 -9.96 -3.31
C ILE A 26 12.28 -10.02 -4.63
N TYR A 27 11.28 -9.13 -4.82
CA TYR A 27 10.37 -9.23 -5.95
C TYR A 27 10.83 -8.40 -7.15
N GLY A 28 11.72 -7.44 -6.96
CA GLY A 28 12.10 -6.51 -8.02
C GLY A 28 10.88 -5.75 -8.52
N GLY A 29 10.63 -5.77 -9.81
CA GLY A 29 9.41 -5.21 -10.35
C GLY A 29 9.65 -4.08 -11.33
N TYR A 30 8.58 -3.62 -11.91
CA TYR A 30 8.56 -2.56 -12.88
C TYR A 30 8.05 -1.26 -12.28
N PRO A 31 8.52 -0.13 -12.76
CA PRO A 31 9.63 0.01 -13.69
C PRO A 31 10.98 -0.19 -13.02
N LEU A 32 12.04 -0.30 -13.82
CA LEU A 32 13.42 -0.33 -13.31
C LEU A 32 13.71 0.92 -12.48
N PHE A 33 13.12 2.05 -12.88
CA PHE A 33 13.16 3.29 -12.11
C PHE A 33 11.85 3.41 -11.35
N PRO A 34 11.88 3.50 -10.01
CA PRO A 34 10.66 3.59 -9.22
C PRO A 34 9.80 4.78 -9.63
N LEU A 35 8.49 4.55 -9.79
CA LEU A 35 7.52 5.63 -9.94
C LEU A 35 7.23 6.22 -8.58
N VAL A 36 7.09 7.53 -8.54
CA VAL A 36 6.67 8.22 -7.32
C VAL A 36 5.21 8.63 -7.48
N TYR A 37 4.37 8.15 -6.57
CA TYR A 37 2.97 8.52 -6.51
C TYR A 37 2.70 9.17 -5.15
N LYS A 38 2.43 10.46 -5.19
CA LYS A 38 2.31 11.29 -3.99
C LYS A 38 3.61 11.18 -3.17
N HIS A 39 3.58 10.64 -1.97
CA HIS A 39 4.79 10.49 -1.14
C HIS A 39 5.35 9.07 -1.16
N CYS A 40 4.84 8.21 -2.03
CA CYS A 40 5.19 6.80 -2.05
C CYS A 40 5.94 6.40 -3.30
N VAL A 41 6.77 5.37 -3.17
CA VAL A 41 7.41 4.70 -4.30
C VAL A 41 6.52 3.54 -4.72
N VAL A 42 6.15 3.48 -5.99
CA VAL A 42 5.24 2.47 -6.53
C VAL A 42 6.01 1.50 -7.41
N ILE A 43 5.87 0.22 -7.09
CA ILE A 43 6.46 -0.89 -7.84
C ILE A 43 5.30 -1.70 -8.45
N GLN A 44 5.39 -1.98 -9.74
CA GLN A 44 4.36 -2.75 -10.43
C GLN A 44 4.89 -4.13 -10.82
N ARG A 45 4.09 -5.16 -10.58
CA ARG A 45 4.44 -6.53 -10.97
C ARG A 45 3.25 -7.19 -11.69
N PRO A 46 3.51 -7.84 -12.85
CA PRO A 46 2.43 -8.45 -13.63
C PRO A 46 1.64 -9.52 -12.89
N ASN A 47 2.32 -10.32 -12.07
CA ASN A 47 1.71 -11.47 -11.40
C ASN A 47 1.35 -11.22 -9.95
N PHE A 48 1.37 -9.97 -9.52
CA PHE A 48 1.01 -9.62 -8.14
C PHE A 48 -0.51 -9.67 -7.97
N PRO A 49 -1.03 -10.26 -6.88
CA PRO A 49 -2.46 -10.54 -6.75
C PRO A 49 -3.32 -9.34 -6.32
N GLY A 50 -2.87 -8.13 -6.50
CA GLY A 50 -3.62 -6.94 -6.12
C GLY A 50 -2.69 -5.82 -5.76
N GLY A 51 -2.76 -5.35 -4.52
CA GLY A 51 -1.88 -4.31 -4.02
C GLY A 51 -1.50 -4.53 -2.57
N ILE A 52 -0.39 -3.96 -2.18
CA ILE A 52 0.04 -3.92 -0.78
C ILE A 52 0.78 -2.61 -0.54
N SER A 53 0.55 -2.02 0.63
CA SER A 53 1.22 -0.80 1.04
C SER A 53 2.04 -1.06 2.30
N LEU A 54 3.33 -0.74 2.23
CA LEU A 54 4.29 -0.93 3.32
C LEU A 54 5.05 0.37 3.53
N GLY A 55 4.45 1.28 4.30
CA GLY A 55 5.03 2.58 4.57
C GLY A 55 5.07 3.44 3.31
N ARG A 56 6.27 3.73 2.85
CA ARG A 56 6.49 4.55 1.63
C ARG A 56 6.57 3.70 0.37
N THR A 57 6.42 2.38 0.47
CA THR A 57 6.46 1.48 -0.68
C THR A 57 5.06 0.94 -0.94
N ILE A 58 4.61 1.06 -2.18
CA ILE A 58 3.36 0.47 -2.66
C ILE A 58 3.73 -0.51 -3.77
N MET A 59 3.23 -1.74 -3.66
CA MET A 59 3.36 -2.73 -4.73
C MET A 59 1.96 -3.02 -5.27
N VAL A 60 1.79 -2.90 -6.58
CA VAL A 60 0.50 -3.09 -7.23
C VAL A 60 0.63 -4.02 -8.42
N LYS A 61 -0.47 -4.69 -8.74
CA LYS A 61 -0.57 -5.48 -9.95
C LYS A 61 -0.44 -4.58 -11.17
N ARG A 62 0.44 -4.96 -12.08
CA ARG A 62 0.57 -4.25 -13.35
C ARG A 62 -0.57 -4.69 -14.27
N VAL A 63 -1.43 -3.76 -14.62
CA VAL A 63 -2.53 -4.03 -15.55
C VAL A 63 -2.09 -3.77 -16.99
N ASN A 64 -1.41 -2.64 -17.20
CA ASN A 64 -0.77 -2.34 -18.48
C ASN A 64 0.33 -1.27 -18.29
N ILE A 65 0.84 -0.73 -19.38
CA ILE A 65 1.97 0.23 -19.39
C ILE A 65 1.65 1.54 -18.66
N ASN A 66 0.39 1.95 -18.65
CA ASN A 66 -0.01 3.27 -18.12
C ASN A 66 -0.20 3.30 -16.59
N GLY A 67 -0.19 2.15 -15.94
CA GLY A 67 -0.21 2.07 -14.48
C GLY A 67 -1.39 2.77 -13.85
N TYR A 68 -1.15 3.94 -13.23
CA TYR A 68 -2.18 4.69 -12.53
C TYR A 68 -3.39 5.02 -13.40
N LYS A 69 -3.16 5.40 -14.66
CA LYS A 69 -4.27 5.77 -15.56
C LYS A 69 -5.23 4.62 -15.82
N ASP A 70 -4.73 3.37 -15.75
CA ASP A 70 -5.56 2.20 -16.00
C ASP A 70 -6.23 1.67 -14.75
N ASN A 71 -5.65 1.93 -13.58
CA ASN A 71 -6.22 1.45 -12.33
C ASN A 71 -6.03 2.48 -11.21
N PRO A 72 -6.62 3.67 -11.37
CA PRO A 72 -6.45 4.73 -10.37
C PRO A 72 -7.03 4.36 -9.01
N THR A 73 -8.11 3.59 -8.99
CA THR A 73 -8.76 3.18 -7.74
C THR A 73 -7.85 2.33 -6.88
N LEU A 74 -7.12 1.39 -7.48
CA LEU A 74 -6.18 0.55 -6.74
C LEU A 74 -5.04 1.40 -6.15
N TRP A 75 -4.48 2.30 -6.94
CA TRP A 75 -3.40 3.15 -6.48
C TRP A 75 -3.86 4.07 -5.35
N ASP A 76 -5.06 4.64 -5.48
CA ASP A 76 -5.62 5.51 -4.45
C ASP A 76 -5.93 4.74 -3.17
N HIS A 77 -6.42 3.50 -3.30
CA HIS A 77 -6.67 2.63 -2.14
C HIS A 77 -5.37 2.33 -1.40
N GLU A 78 -4.32 1.96 -2.12
CA GLU A 78 -3.03 1.67 -1.51
C GLU A 78 -2.39 2.93 -0.90
N HIS A 79 -2.61 4.09 -1.52
CA HIS A 79 -2.20 5.35 -0.90
C HIS A 79 -2.96 5.62 0.40
N GLY A 80 -4.23 5.21 0.47
CA GLY A 80 -5.00 5.26 1.72
C GLY A 80 -4.33 4.46 2.83
N HIS A 81 -3.85 3.25 2.54
CA HIS A 81 -3.07 2.46 3.48
C HIS A 81 -1.76 3.16 3.86
N ALA A 82 -1.11 3.82 2.91
CA ALA A 82 0.09 4.59 3.21
C ALA A 82 -0.20 5.73 4.19
N ARG A 83 -1.36 6.36 4.08
CA ARG A 83 -1.79 7.38 5.04
C ARG A 83 -2.09 6.79 6.41
N GLN A 84 -2.68 5.59 6.47
CA GLN A 84 -2.83 4.87 7.74
C GLN A 84 -1.47 4.64 8.41
N SER A 85 -0.46 4.30 7.60
CA SER A 85 0.91 4.13 8.08
C SER A 85 1.45 5.42 8.71
N LEU A 86 1.17 6.57 8.12
CA LEU A 86 1.57 7.86 8.69
C LEU A 86 0.91 8.12 10.04
N TYR A 87 -0.37 7.79 10.19
CA TYR A 87 -1.09 8.02 11.45
C TYR A 87 -0.69 7.03 12.54
N LEU A 88 -0.51 5.76 12.18
CA LEU A 88 -0.27 4.70 13.16
C LEU A 88 1.21 4.46 13.45
N GLY A 89 2.10 4.90 12.57
CA GLY A 89 3.53 4.71 12.76
C GLY A 89 3.89 3.25 12.93
N PRO A 90 4.68 2.90 13.96
CA PRO A 90 5.14 1.50 14.13
C PRO A 90 4.02 0.52 14.45
N LEU A 91 2.82 0.99 14.80
CA LEU A 91 1.68 0.12 15.06
C LEU A 91 0.98 -0.34 13.77
N TYR A 92 1.33 0.25 12.63
CA TYR A 92 0.66 -0.03 11.36
C TYR A 92 0.62 -1.53 11.03
N LEU A 93 1.74 -2.22 11.18
CA LEU A 93 1.79 -3.64 10.83
C LEU A 93 0.83 -4.47 11.69
N PHE A 94 0.64 -4.12 12.95
CA PHE A 94 -0.24 -4.86 13.85
C PHE A 94 -1.70 -4.49 13.67
N VAL A 95 -2.00 -3.22 13.44
CA VAL A 95 -3.40 -2.74 13.38
C VAL A 95 -3.98 -2.88 11.97
N ILE A 96 -3.18 -2.69 10.95
CA ILE A 96 -3.63 -2.68 9.56
C ILE A 96 -2.99 -3.79 8.74
N GLY A 97 -1.66 -3.91 8.78
CA GLY A 97 -0.93 -4.82 7.89
C GLY A 97 -1.32 -6.27 8.05
N ILE A 98 -1.19 -6.82 9.26
CA ILE A 98 -1.53 -8.21 9.52
C ILE A 98 -3.04 -8.46 9.38
N PRO A 99 -3.92 -7.64 9.95
CA PRO A 99 -5.37 -7.82 9.72
C PRO A 99 -5.76 -7.75 8.24
N SER A 100 -5.20 -6.84 7.47
CA SER A 100 -5.49 -6.75 6.02
C SER A 100 -5.04 -7.99 5.28
N LEU A 101 -3.87 -8.52 5.62
CA LEU A 101 -3.37 -9.73 4.99
C LEU A 101 -4.25 -10.94 5.31
N LEU A 102 -4.66 -11.08 6.57
CA LEU A 102 -5.56 -12.14 6.99
C LEU A 102 -6.93 -12.00 6.32
N TRP A 103 -7.43 -10.78 6.21
CA TRP A 103 -8.69 -10.51 5.52
C TRP A 103 -8.60 -10.86 4.04
N ALA A 104 -7.53 -10.48 3.35
CA ALA A 104 -7.32 -10.80 1.95
C ALA A 104 -7.28 -12.32 1.71
N TRP A 105 -6.72 -13.06 2.66
CA TRP A 105 -6.67 -14.51 2.59
C TRP A 105 -8.03 -15.16 2.89
N TYR A 106 -8.79 -14.61 3.84
CA TYR A 106 -10.09 -15.13 4.27
C TYR A 106 -11.22 -14.78 3.32
N TRP A 107 -11.22 -13.56 2.78
CA TRP A 107 -12.34 -13.04 2.01
C TRP A 107 -12.46 -13.73 0.64
N ASN A 108 -13.70 -13.96 0.22
CA ASN A 108 -14.01 -14.31 -1.16
C ASN A 108 -15.40 -13.77 -1.51
N PRO A 109 -15.73 -13.65 -2.84
CA PRO A 109 -17.00 -13.04 -3.27
C PRO A 109 -18.24 -13.76 -2.74
N ASN A 110 -18.15 -15.04 -2.39
CA ASN A 110 -19.29 -15.85 -1.96
C ASN A 110 -19.68 -15.61 -0.50
N ARG A 111 -18.94 -14.79 0.23
CA ARG A 111 -19.22 -14.53 1.65
C ARG A 111 -20.30 -13.48 1.88
N GLY A 112 -20.85 -12.89 0.81
CA GLY A 112 -21.97 -11.96 0.90
C GLY A 112 -21.60 -10.56 1.39
N CYS A 113 -20.33 -10.21 1.46
CA CYS A 113 -19.89 -8.87 1.82
C CYS A 113 -18.79 -8.38 0.88
N SER A 114 -18.66 -7.05 0.76
CA SER A 114 -17.59 -6.46 -0.03
C SER A 114 -16.25 -6.63 0.68
N TYR A 115 -15.18 -6.82 -0.10
CA TYR A 115 -13.82 -6.79 0.43
C TYR A 115 -13.56 -5.50 1.23
N TYR A 116 -14.12 -4.41 0.77
CA TYR A 116 -13.92 -3.08 1.38
C TYR A 116 -14.82 -2.81 2.58
N SER A 117 -15.61 -3.79 3.01
CA SER A 117 -16.44 -3.66 4.21
C SER A 117 -15.63 -3.80 5.51
N PHE A 118 -14.45 -4.42 5.45
CA PHE A 118 -13.58 -4.57 6.62
C PHE A 118 -13.04 -3.19 7.06
N TYR A 119 -12.93 -2.96 8.37
CA TYR A 119 -12.65 -1.63 8.92
C TYR A 119 -11.40 -0.96 8.33
N ASN A 120 -10.30 -1.71 8.17
CA ASN A 120 -9.06 -1.15 7.67
C ASN A 120 -9.11 -0.88 6.16
N GLU A 121 -9.81 -1.71 5.40
CA GLU A 121 -9.99 -1.50 3.97
C GLU A 121 -10.93 -0.33 3.70
N LYS A 122 -12.01 -0.23 4.48
CA LYS A 122 -12.95 0.89 4.39
C LYS A 122 -12.28 2.21 4.73
N TRP A 123 -11.46 2.21 5.77
CA TRP A 123 -10.73 3.40 6.17
C TRP A 123 -9.70 3.80 5.11
N ALA A 124 -9.00 2.82 4.51
CA ALA A 124 -8.06 3.10 3.42
C ALA A 124 -8.75 3.75 2.23
N ASN A 125 -9.93 3.28 1.84
CA ASN A 125 -10.71 3.92 0.79
C ASN A 125 -11.03 5.36 1.12
N LEU A 126 -11.45 5.61 2.35
CA LEU A 126 -11.78 6.97 2.80
C LEU A 126 -10.56 7.89 2.72
N LEU A 127 -9.41 7.44 3.23
CA LEU A 127 -8.18 8.23 3.20
C LEU A 127 -7.60 8.38 1.79
N GLY A 128 -7.85 7.43 0.92
CA GLY A 128 -7.44 7.49 -0.48
C GLY A 128 -8.34 8.34 -1.36
N GLY A 129 -9.44 8.87 -0.80
CA GLY A 129 -10.38 9.71 -1.55
C GLY A 129 -11.39 8.92 -2.39
N ILE A 130 -11.57 7.65 -2.11
CA ILE A 130 -12.51 6.79 -2.83
C ILE A 130 -13.87 6.86 -2.13
N LYS A 131 -14.91 7.15 -2.91
CA LYS A 131 -16.28 7.25 -2.38
C LYS A 131 -17.02 5.92 -2.44
#